data_1b969660661287478ce3831b786eafa7
#
_entry.id   1b969660661287478ce3831b786eafa7
#
_cell.length_a   1.000
_cell.length_b   1.000
_cell.length_c   1.000
_cell.angle_alpha   90.00
_cell.angle_beta   90.00
_cell.angle_gamma   90.00
#
_symmetry.space_group_name_H-M   'P 1'
#
loop_
_entity.id
_entity.type
_entity.pdbx_description
1 polymer ?
#
loop_
_entity_poly.entity_id
_entity_poly.type
_entity_poly.pdbx_seq_one_letter_code
_entity_poly.pdbx_strand_id
1 'polypeptide(L)'
;GAFTALQRRQDIFFAGQNEIDGFNSVWVASMGHFMGLFDRPFIGIPANHKIAMLRYAEFHKVEEGQIKETALFIDLLHLMAQVGITPISQQTGMHLIQPGPRPHDGLLFDGQNMQEGQTTLALINRMIGDINEGQYTSPQEELRQCWHEDMHWWGPTGIGATYTIERYIQQHQHPFRTQNEGRRFN
;
A
#
# COMPACT_ATOMS: atom_id res chain seq x y z
N GLY A 1 -2.15 -8.88 24.69
CA GLY A 1 -1.47 -8.48 23.48
C GLY A 1 -0.50 -7.32 23.72
N ALA A 2 0.29 -6.94 22.71
CA ALA A 2 1.24 -5.82 22.80
C ALA A 2 0.50 -4.46 22.82
N PHE A 3 -0.66 -4.41 22.19
CA PHE A 3 -1.47 -3.19 22.08
C PHE A 3 -2.75 -3.33 22.92
N THR A 4 -3.06 -2.30 23.69
CA THR A 4 -4.32 -2.17 24.44
C THR A 4 -5.32 -1.35 23.63
N ALA A 5 -6.60 -1.72 23.71
CA ALA A 5 -7.71 -1.08 22.97
C ALA A 5 -7.43 -1.00 21.44
N LEU A 6 -6.87 -2.07 20.88
CA LEU A 6 -6.54 -2.13 19.47
C LEU A 6 -7.78 -2.00 18.59
N GLN A 7 -7.76 -1.07 17.66
CA GLN A 7 -8.80 -0.83 16.68
C GLN A 7 -8.24 -1.04 15.28
N ARG A 8 -9.03 -1.61 14.39
CA ARG A 8 -8.77 -1.62 12.96
C ARG A 8 -9.42 -0.40 12.33
N ARG A 9 -8.62 0.42 11.69
CA ARG A 9 -9.07 1.59 10.93
C ARG A 9 -8.86 1.30 9.45
N GLN A 10 -9.94 0.88 8.82
CA GLN A 10 -9.96 0.47 7.41
C GLN A 10 -10.11 1.69 6.51
N ASP A 11 -9.26 1.81 5.50
CA ASP A 11 -9.27 2.90 4.52
C ASP A 11 -9.62 2.37 3.13
N ILE A 12 -9.18 1.16 2.81
CA ILE A 12 -9.42 0.47 1.55
C ILE A 12 -9.97 -0.91 1.86
N PHE A 13 -11.01 -1.31 1.15
CA PHE A 13 -11.58 -2.64 1.20
C PHE A 13 -12.25 -2.97 -0.14
N PHE A 14 -11.87 -4.06 -0.74
CA PHE A 14 -12.51 -4.58 -1.96
C PHE A 14 -12.28 -6.06 -2.12
N ALA A 15 -13.07 -6.70 -2.99
CA ALA A 15 -12.88 -8.10 -3.36
C ALA A 15 -12.84 -8.24 -4.88
N GLY A 16 -12.12 -9.24 -5.37
CA GLY A 16 -12.05 -9.54 -6.79
C GLY A 16 -11.51 -10.94 -7.05
N GLN A 17 -11.66 -11.38 -8.28
CA GLN A 17 -11.05 -12.61 -8.75
C GLN A 17 -9.55 -12.40 -9.03
N ASN A 18 -8.74 -13.41 -8.76
CA ASN A 18 -7.29 -13.35 -8.94
C ASN A 18 -6.92 -13.73 -10.38
N GLU A 19 -6.30 -12.79 -11.11
CA GLU A 19 -5.83 -13.03 -12.48
C GLU A 19 -4.70 -14.08 -12.55
N ILE A 20 -3.84 -14.11 -11.53
CA ILE A 20 -2.63 -14.99 -11.51
C ILE A 20 -3.00 -16.47 -11.60
N ASP A 21 -4.13 -16.86 -11.02
CA ASP A 21 -4.62 -18.25 -11.09
C ASP A 21 -5.70 -18.47 -12.16
N GLY A 22 -5.82 -17.55 -13.12
CA GLY A 22 -6.82 -17.61 -14.18
C GLY A 22 -8.23 -17.33 -13.71
N PHE A 23 -8.39 -16.45 -12.74
CA PHE A 23 -9.68 -16.04 -12.14
C PHE A 23 -10.43 -17.16 -11.38
N ASN A 24 -9.69 -18.16 -10.89
CA ASN A 24 -10.28 -19.30 -10.18
C ASN A 24 -10.51 -19.06 -8.70
N SER A 25 -9.82 -18.12 -8.08
CA SER A 25 -10.02 -17.77 -6.67
C SER A 25 -10.51 -16.34 -6.48
N VAL A 26 -11.22 -16.13 -5.37
CA VAL A 26 -11.66 -14.80 -4.92
C VAL A 26 -10.78 -14.35 -3.75
N TRP A 27 -10.27 -13.14 -3.87
CA TRP A 27 -9.49 -12.51 -2.82
C TRP A 27 -10.14 -11.23 -2.33
N VAL A 28 -10.02 -11.01 -1.03
CA VAL A 28 -10.45 -9.78 -0.36
C VAL A 28 -9.20 -9.02 0.07
N ALA A 29 -9.10 -7.77 -0.33
CA ALA A 29 -8.03 -6.88 0.09
C ALA A 29 -8.54 -5.87 1.13
N SER A 30 -7.74 -5.65 2.16
CA SER A 30 -8.00 -4.65 3.19
C SER A 30 -6.72 -3.91 3.53
N MET A 31 -6.77 -2.58 3.52
CA MET A 31 -5.64 -1.72 3.91
C MET A 31 -6.09 -0.64 4.89
N GLY A 32 -5.17 -0.20 5.71
CA GLY A 32 -5.40 0.85 6.68
C GLY A 32 -4.39 0.81 7.82
N HIS A 33 -4.84 1.13 9.03
CA HIS A 33 -4.01 1.16 10.23
C HIS A 33 -4.66 0.40 11.38
N PHE A 34 -3.86 -0.36 12.11
CA PHE A 34 -4.19 -0.69 13.49
C PHE A 34 -3.78 0.49 14.38
N MET A 35 -4.66 0.90 15.29
CA MET A 35 -4.42 1.96 16.27
C MET A 35 -4.67 1.44 17.66
N GLY A 36 -3.76 1.62 18.59
CA GLY A 36 -3.92 1.22 19.98
C GLY A 36 -2.83 1.80 20.88
N LEU A 37 -2.97 1.60 22.19
CA LEU A 37 -1.92 1.93 23.14
C LEU A 37 -0.81 0.87 23.06
N PHE A 38 0.41 1.29 22.77
CA PHE A 38 1.56 0.38 22.64
C PHE A 38 2.19 0.15 24.04
N ASP A 39 1.62 -0.80 24.79
CA ASP A 39 1.90 -1.02 26.23
C ASP A 39 2.91 -2.12 26.52
N ARG A 40 3.15 -3.03 25.57
CA ARG A 40 4.16 -4.10 25.73
C ARG A 40 4.98 -4.25 24.46
N PRO A 41 6.24 -4.73 24.55
CA PRO A 41 7.08 -4.94 23.39
C PRO A 41 6.43 -5.81 22.31
N PHE A 42 6.68 -5.48 21.05
CA PHE A 42 6.17 -6.21 19.89
C PHE A 42 7.32 -6.51 18.92
N ILE A 43 7.60 -7.78 18.67
CA ILE A 43 8.69 -8.24 17.78
C ILE A 43 10.01 -7.53 18.09
N GLY A 44 10.36 -7.44 19.39
CA GLY A 44 11.60 -6.78 19.84
C GLY A 44 11.57 -5.24 19.87
N ILE A 45 10.50 -4.61 19.36
CA ILE A 45 10.33 -3.15 19.43
C ILE A 45 9.81 -2.78 20.83
N PRO A 46 10.49 -1.90 21.58
CA PRO A 46 10.07 -1.52 22.93
C PRO A 46 8.78 -0.71 22.91
N ALA A 47 7.94 -0.91 23.91
CA ALA A 47 6.72 -0.12 24.09
C ALA A 47 7.03 1.33 24.49
N ASN A 48 6.19 2.26 24.09
CA ASN A 48 6.29 3.67 24.48
C ASN A 48 5.11 4.17 25.35
N HIS A 49 4.15 3.30 25.64
CA HIS A 49 2.94 3.59 26.42
C HIS A 49 2.09 4.75 25.85
N LYS A 50 2.14 4.95 24.55
CA LYS A 50 1.41 5.98 23.81
C LYS A 50 0.54 5.34 22.72
N ILE A 51 -0.35 6.13 22.14
CA ILE A 51 -1.04 5.72 20.92
C ILE A 51 0.01 5.48 19.84
N ALA A 52 -0.06 4.30 19.23
CA ALA A 52 0.73 3.96 18.06
C ALA A 52 -0.19 3.52 16.92
N MET A 53 0.26 3.77 15.71
CA MET A 53 -0.38 3.38 14.48
C MET A 53 0.51 2.37 13.76
N LEU A 54 -0.07 1.25 13.33
CA LEU A 54 0.63 0.22 12.60
C LEU A 54 -0.07 0.02 11.26
N ARG A 55 0.54 0.51 10.18
CA ARG A 55 0.00 0.37 8.83
C ARG A 55 -0.01 -1.08 8.40
N TYR A 56 -1.10 -1.51 7.78
CA TYR A 56 -1.25 -2.87 7.28
C TYR A 56 -1.83 -2.91 5.86
N ALA A 57 -1.49 -3.97 5.16
CA ALA A 57 -2.20 -4.49 3.98
C ALA A 57 -2.44 -5.98 4.21
N GLU A 58 -3.67 -6.42 4.03
CA GLU A 58 -4.11 -7.77 4.33
C GLU A 58 -4.91 -8.31 3.15
N PHE A 59 -4.64 -9.54 2.78
CA PHE A 59 -5.29 -10.24 1.68
C PHE A 59 -5.82 -11.57 2.18
N HIS A 60 -7.08 -11.87 1.88
CA HIS A 60 -7.73 -13.12 2.27
C HIS A 60 -8.25 -13.85 1.04
N LYS A 61 -7.83 -15.08 0.83
CA LYS A 61 -8.47 -15.98 -0.11
C LYS A 61 -9.74 -16.52 0.51
N VAL A 62 -10.85 -16.38 -0.20
CA VAL A 62 -12.18 -16.82 0.28
C VAL A 62 -12.72 -17.89 -0.64
N GLU A 63 -13.10 -19.03 -0.05
CA GLU A 63 -13.76 -20.16 -0.70
C GLU A 63 -14.94 -20.61 0.15
N GLU A 64 -16.10 -20.82 -0.45
CA GLU A 64 -17.32 -21.27 0.23
C GLU A 64 -17.69 -20.43 1.46
N GLY A 65 -17.48 -19.10 1.39
CA GLY A 65 -17.74 -18.18 2.48
C GLY A 65 -16.77 -18.27 3.67
N GLN A 66 -15.63 -18.96 3.50
CA GLN A 66 -14.60 -19.14 4.52
C GLN A 66 -13.26 -18.57 4.06
N ILE A 67 -12.52 -17.97 4.98
CA ILE A 67 -11.14 -17.59 4.74
C ILE A 67 -10.27 -18.84 4.76
N LYS A 68 -9.60 -19.14 3.65
CA LYS A 68 -8.68 -20.28 3.50
C LYS A 68 -7.23 -19.89 3.67
N GLU A 69 -6.87 -18.70 3.19
CA GLU A 69 -5.51 -18.18 3.26
C GLU A 69 -5.54 -16.72 3.69
N THR A 70 -4.49 -16.29 4.38
CA THR A 70 -4.29 -14.88 4.75
C THR A 70 -2.84 -14.50 4.53
N ALA A 71 -2.62 -13.39 3.83
CA ALA A 71 -1.33 -12.71 3.75
C ALA A 71 -1.46 -11.35 4.45
N LEU A 72 -0.64 -11.10 5.48
CA LEU A 72 -0.63 -9.85 6.24
C LEU A 72 0.75 -9.19 6.11
N PHE A 73 0.74 -7.96 5.64
CA PHE A 73 1.91 -7.09 5.57
C PHE A 73 1.73 -5.95 6.57
N ILE A 74 2.75 -5.69 7.39
CA ILE A 74 2.74 -4.61 8.39
C ILE A 74 4.02 -3.78 8.28
N ASP A 75 3.89 -2.47 8.46
CA ASP A 75 5.03 -1.54 8.41
C ASP A 75 5.69 -1.43 9.78
N LEU A 76 6.58 -2.38 10.09
CA LEU A 76 7.32 -2.39 11.35
C LEU A 76 8.28 -1.21 11.46
N LEU A 77 8.86 -0.74 10.36
CA LEU A 77 9.74 0.42 10.36
C LEU A 77 9.00 1.69 10.79
N HIS A 78 7.73 1.81 10.41
CA HIS A 78 6.87 2.90 10.87
C HIS A 78 6.62 2.84 12.39
N LEU A 79 6.39 1.63 12.94
CA LEU A 79 6.25 1.45 14.37
C LEU A 79 7.57 1.77 15.11
N MET A 80 8.72 1.32 14.58
CA MET A 80 10.03 1.62 15.14
C MET A 80 10.30 3.13 15.21
N ALA A 81 9.97 3.86 14.15
CA ALA A 81 10.12 5.30 14.11
C ALA A 81 9.26 6.02 15.18
N GLN A 82 8.06 5.51 15.47
CA GLN A 82 7.19 6.06 16.52
C GLN A 82 7.75 5.89 17.95
N VAL A 83 8.69 4.98 18.14
CA VAL A 83 9.41 4.79 19.42
C VAL A 83 10.83 5.36 19.38
N GLY A 84 11.17 6.13 18.33
CA GLY A 84 12.47 6.78 18.21
C GLY A 84 13.59 5.90 17.66
N ILE A 85 13.26 4.75 17.07
CA ILE A 85 14.23 3.85 16.43
C ILE A 85 14.14 4.05 14.92
N THR A 86 15.24 4.52 14.30
CA THR A 86 15.34 4.78 12.86
C THR A 86 16.47 3.95 12.25
N PRO A 87 16.23 2.68 11.89
CA PRO A 87 17.28 1.79 11.41
C PRO A 87 17.74 2.09 9.98
N ILE A 88 17.00 2.91 9.25
CA ILE A 88 17.31 3.36 7.90
C ILE A 88 17.59 4.86 7.89
N SER A 89 18.45 5.25 6.95
CA SER A 89 18.79 6.66 6.73
C SER A 89 17.60 7.47 6.23
N GLN A 90 17.82 8.73 5.98
CA GLN A 90 16.80 9.72 5.61
C GLN A 90 15.84 9.24 4.53
N GLN A 91 14.54 9.35 4.79
CA GLN A 91 13.48 9.13 3.81
C GLN A 91 13.40 10.29 2.81
N THR A 92 12.99 9.98 1.59
CA THR A 92 12.78 10.98 0.53
C THR A 92 11.34 11.52 0.52
N GLY A 93 10.38 10.72 0.97
CA GLY A 93 8.97 11.08 1.08
C GLY A 93 8.53 11.38 2.52
N MET A 94 7.24 11.57 2.71
CA MET A 94 6.65 11.91 4.00
C MET A 94 6.56 10.70 4.93
N HIS A 95 6.97 10.91 6.19
CA HIS A 95 6.89 9.94 7.26
C HIS A 95 5.72 10.26 8.20
N LEU A 96 4.52 10.03 7.74
CA LEU A 96 3.31 10.23 8.55
C LEU A 96 2.32 9.09 8.31
N ILE A 97 1.30 9.04 9.18
CA ILE A 97 0.10 8.25 8.96
C ILE A 97 -0.59 8.79 7.71
N GLN A 98 -0.87 7.90 6.76
CA GLN A 98 -1.55 8.26 5.54
C GLN A 98 -3.05 8.06 5.76
N PRO A 99 -3.86 9.13 5.74
CA PRO A 99 -5.31 8.98 5.78
C PRO A 99 -5.81 8.32 4.50
N GLY A 100 -6.87 7.56 4.62
CA GLY A 100 -7.61 7.04 3.49
C GLY A 100 -8.37 8.12 2.73
N PRO A 101 -9.10 7.74 1.66
CA PRO A 101 -9.95 8.66 0.93
C PRO A 101 -10.93 9.38 1.86
N ARG A 102 -10.99 10.71 1.77
CA ARG A 102 -11.86 11.53 2.63
C ARG A 102 -13.35 11.18 2.51
N PRO A 103 -13.87 10.87 1.31
CA PRO A 103 -15.25 10.42 1.13
C PRO A 103 -15.53 9.00 1.61
N HIS A 104 -14.51 8.25 2.05
CA HIS A 104 -14.59 6.81 2.40
C HIS A 104 -15.03 5.90 1.24
N ASP A 105 -14.83 6.33 0.02
CA ASP A 105 -15.16 5.60 -1.22
C ASP A 105 -14.16 4.50 -1.57
N GLY A 106 -13.11 4.32 -0.78
CA GLY A 106 -12.22 3.17 -0.84
C GLY A 106 -12.78 1.89 -0.18
N LEU A 107 -13.95 1.98 0.49
CA LEU A 107 -14.58 0.86 1.20
C LEU A 107 -15.73 0.29 0.36
N LEU A 108 -15.41 -0.68 -0.48
CA LEU A 108 -16.36 -1.30 -1.43
C LEU A 108 -16.97 -2.57 -0.81
N PHE A 109 -18.00 -2.41 0.04
CA PHE A 109 -18.67 -3.53 0.70
C PHE A 109 -19.76 -4.19 -0.16
N ASP A 110 -20.29 -3.47 -1.14
CA ASP A 110 -21.33 -3.95 -2.04
C ASP A 110 -20.71 -4.55 -3.32
N GLY A 111 -21.50 -5.36 -4.02
CA GLY A 111 -21.12 -5.90 -5.33
C GLY A 111 -20.82 -4.78 -6.33
N GLN A 112 -19.66 -4.84 -6.97
CA GLN A 112 -19.20 -3.86 -7.94
C GLN A 112 -19.43 -4.34 -9.36
N ASN A 113 -19.44 -3.42 -10.32
CA ASN A 113 -19.58 -3.74 -11.74
C ASN A 113 -18.33 -4.49 -12.23
N MET A 114 -18.49 -5.75 -12.64
CA MET A 114 -17.39 -6.58 -13.14
C MET A 114 -16.69 -5.97 -14.36
N GLN A 115 -17.42 -5.29 -15.24
CA GLN A 115 -16.84 -4.67 -16.45
C GLN A 115 -15.92 -3.50 -16.07
N GLU A 116 -16.26 -2.71 -15.06
CA GLU A 116 -15.39 -1.65 -14.53
C GLU A 116 -14.14 -2.22 -13.88
N GLY A 117 -14.28 -3.32 -13.12
CA GLY A 117 -13.17 -4.05 -12.55
C GLY A 117 -12.19 -4.57 -13.61
N GLN A 118 -12.69 -5.17 -14.69
CA GLN A 118 -11.87 -5.63 -15.81
C GLN A 118 -11.17 -4.47 -16.54
N THR A 119 -11.84 -3.35 -16.72
CA THR A 119 -11.27 -2.14 -17.32
C THR A 119 -10.13 -1.60 -16.45
N THR A 120 -10.32 -1.55 -15.13
CA THR A 120 -9.29 -1.14 -14.16
C THR A 120 -8.10 -2.09 -14.17
N LEU A 121 -8.33 -3.40 -14.18
CA LEU A 121 -7.27 -4.41 -14.25
C LEU A 121 -6.45 -4.27 -15.54
N ALA A 122 -7.10 -4.09 -16.67
CA ALA A 122 -6.41 -3.85 -17.95
C ALA A 122 -5.55 -2.57 -17.91
N LEU A 123 -6.03 -1.51 -17.26
CA LEU A 123 -5.26 -0.29 -17.07
C LEU A 123 -4.03 -0.51 -16.18
N ILE A 124 -4.18 -1.29 -15.09
CA ILE A 124 -3.07 -1.63 -14.19
C ILE A 124 -2.02 -2.46 -14.92
N ASN A 125 -2.44 -3.47 -15.68
CA ASN A 125 -1.54 -4.32 -16.46
C ASN A 125 -0.78 -3.52 -17.52
N ARG A 126 -1.45 -2.58 -18.20
CA ARG A 126 -0.80 -1.65 -19.12
C ARG A 126 0.23 -0.79 -18.38
N MET A 127 -0.12 -0.21 -17.24
CA MET A 127 0.80 0.61 -16.43
C MET A 127 2.07 -0.17 -16.05
N ILE A 128 1.92 -1.42 -15.62
CA ILE A 128 3.07 -2.28 -15.27
C ILE A 128 3.95 -2.54 -16.50
N GLY A 129 3.33 -2.82 -17.65
CA GLY A 129 4.03 -2.98 -18.92
C GLY A 129 4.80 -1.71 -19.31
N ASP A 130 4.17 -0.56 -19.29
CA ASP A 130 4.78 0.74 -19.63
C ASP A 130 5.97 1.06 -18.72
N ILE A 131 5.86 0.84 -17.40
CA ILE A 131 6.94 1.03 -16.43
C ILE A 131 8.14 0.10 -16.71
N ASN A 132 7.89 -1.13 -17.16
CA ASN A 132 8.94 -2.10 -17.47
C ASN A 132 9.63 -1.83 -18.81
N GLU A 133 8.89 -1.38 -19.81
CA GLU A 133 9.39 -1.17 -21.17
C GLU A 133 10.15 0.15 -21.33
N GLY A 134 9.77 1.18 -20.57
CA GLY A 134 10.44 2.49 -20.57
C GLY A 134 10.39 3.21 -21.93
N GLN A 135 9.30 3.04 -22.69
CA GLN A 135 9.16 3.53 -24.07
C GLN A 135 8.81 5.02 -24.19
N TYR A 136 8.51 5.69 -23.08
CA TYR A 136 8.13 7.09 -23.06
C TYR A 136 9.36 8.01 -22.96
N THR A 137 9.22 9.23 -23.46
CA THR A 137 10.31 10.22 -23.50
C THR A 137 10.66 10.76 -22.12
N SER A 138 9.71 10.69 -21.18
CA SER A 138 9.92 11.12 -19.79
C SER A 138 9.06 10.29 -18.82
N PRO A 139 9.51 10.17 -17.55
CA PRO A 139 8.71 9.56 -16.50
C PRO A 139 7.34 10.21 -16.29
N GLN A 140 7.27 11.53 -16.49
CA GLN A 140 5.99 12.26 -16.38
C GLN A 140 5.00 11.84 -17.47
N GLU A 141 5.46 11.69 -18.70
CA GLU A 141 4.62 11.25 -19.81
C GLU A 141 4.13 9.82 -19.57
N GLU A 142 5.02 8.92 -19.14
CA GLU A 142 4.70 7.53 -18.77
C GLU A 142 3.58 7.46 -17.73
N LEU A 143 3.74 8.14 -16.60
CA LEU A 143 2.81 8.05 -15.49
C LEU A 143 1.44 8.68 -15.80
N ARG A 144 1.41 9.78 -16.56
CA ARG A 144 0.17 10.42 -17.00
C ARG A 144 -0.75 9.53 -17.84
N GLN A 145 -0.22 8.44 -18.40
CA GLN A 145 -1.06 7.48 -19.13
C GLN A 145 -2.08 6.77 -18.22
N CYS A 146 -1.74 6.61 -16.94
CA CYS A 146 -2.52 5.79 -16.02
C CYS A 146 -2.85 6.47 -14.68
N TRP A 147 -2.19 7.57 -14.33
CA TRP A 147 -2.31 8.22 -13.04
C TRP A 147 -2.85 9.65 -13.17
N HIS A 148 -3.65 10.05 -12.20
CA HIS A 148 -4.05 11.45 -12.05
C HIS A 148 -2.88 12.30 -11.54
N GLU A 149 -2.86 13.59 -11.90
CA GLU A 149 -1.81 14.52 -11.47
C GLU A 149 -1.72 14.66 -9.94
N ASP A 150 -2.85 14.58 -9.25
CA ASP A 150 -3.00 14.67 -7.80
C ASP A 150 -3.00 13.29 -7.11
N MET A 151 -2.39 12.28 -7.73
CA MET A 151 -2.30 10.96 -7.16
C MET A 151 -1.55 10.96 -5.83
N HIS A 152 -1.96 10.08 -4.93
CA HIS A 152 -1.30 9.84 -3.67
C HIS A 152 -0.70 8.42 -3.64
N TRP A 153 0.60 8.34 -3.48
CA TRP A 153 1.29 7.07 -3.37
C TRP A 153 1.65 6.78 -1.91
N TRP A 154 1.16 5.67 -1.40
CA TRP A 154 1.39 5.24 -0.02
C TRP A 154 2.66 4.40 0.09
N GLY A 155 3.80 5.03 -0.08
CA GLY A 155 5.08 4.37 0.06
C GLY A 155 5.35 3.88 1.48
N PRO A 156 6.03 2.72 1.64
CA PRO A 156 6.40 2.21 2.96
C PRO A 156 7.45 3.09 3.64
N THR A 157 7.58 2.95 4.95
CA THR A 157 8.66 3.60 5.71
C THR A 157 10.02 3.21 5.14
N GLY A 158 10.91 4.19 4.99
CA GLY A 158 12.17 4.06 4.26
C GLY A 158 12.16 4.81 2.95
N ILE A 159 11.02 4.85 2.27
CA ILE A 159 10.77 5.71 1.11
C ILE A 159 9.83 6.85 1.52
N GLY A 160 8.73 6.53 2.19
CA GLY A 160 7.69 7.46 2.60
C GLY A 160 6.64 7.69 1.53
N ALA A 161 5.53 8.31 1.91
CA ALA A 161 4.45 8.65 1.00
C ALA A 161 4.77 9.88 0.17
N THR A 162 4.24 9.92 -1.05
CA THR A 162 4.40 11.04 -1.97
C THR A 162 3.03 11.49 -2.51
N TYR A 163 2.95 12.73 -2.92
CA TYR A 163 1.75 13.33 -3.51
C TYR A 163 2.10 14.02 -4.82
N THR A 164 1.26 13.92 -5.81
CA THR A 164 1.45 14.32 -7.19
C THR A 164 2.46 13.46 -7.98
N ILE A 165 2.28 13.38 -9.29
CA ILE A 165 3.20 12.67 -10.20
C ILE A 165 4.62 13.25 -10.06
N GLU A 166 4.75 14.57 -10.03
CA GLU A 166 6.06 15.22 -9.94
C GLU A 166 6.83 14.79 -8.68
N ARG A 167 6.18 14.82 -7.50
CA ARG A 167 6.83 14.44 -6.24
C ARG A 167 7.10 12.95 -6.15
N TYR A 168 6.23 12.12 -6.69
CA TYR A 168 6.49 10.69 -6.81
C TYR A 168 7.77 10.41 -7.60
N ILE A 169 7.96 11.08 -8.75
CA ILE A 169 9.16 10.91 -9.55
C ILE A 169 10.41 11.34 -8.77
N GLN A 170 10.38 12.51 -8.14
CA GLN A 170 11.52 13.05 -7.39
C GLN A 170 11.88 12.24 -6.15
N GLN A 171 10.87 11.79 -5.40
CA GLN A 171 11.03 11.21 -4.07
C GLN A 171 11.08 9.68 -4.07
N HIS A 172 10.58 9.04 -5.13
CA HIS A 172 10.56 7.58 -5.22
C HIS A 172 11.14 7.04 -6.54
N GLN A 173 10.51 7.35 -7.69
CA GLN A 173 10.85 6.67 -8.93
C GLN A 173 12.30 6.91 -9.35
N HIS A 174 12.77 8.15 -9.34
CA HIS A 174 14.14 8.49 -9.72
C HIS A 174 15.20 7.90 -8.77
N PRO A 175 15.12 8.09 -7.44
CA PRO A 175 16.05 7.44 -6.51
C PRO A 175 16.04 5.91 -6.62
N PHE A 176 14.85 5.31 -6.78
CA PHE A 176 14.71 3.86 -6.88
C PHE A 176 15.34 3.30 -8.15
N ARG A 177 15.09 3.91 -9.32
CA ARG A 177 15.68 3.49 -10.61
C ARG A 177 17.20 3.66 -10.60
N THR A 178 17.71 4.73 -10.04
CA THR A 178 19.16 5.01 -9.95
C THR A 178 19.89 3.96 -9.08
N GLN A 179 19.25 3.48 -8.03
CA GLN A 179 19.84 2.50 -7.10
C GLN A 179 19.61 1.04 -7.50
N ASN A 180 18.64 0.78 -8.38
CA ASN A 180 18.17 -0.56 -8.70
C ASN A 180 18.04 -0.77 -10.21
N GLU A 181 19.09 -0.49 -10.94
CA GLU A 181 19.14 -0.71 -12.40
C GLU A 181 18.82 -2.16 -12.78
N GLY A 182 18.02 -2.34 -13.83
CA GLY A 182 17.66 -3.66 -14.37
C GLY A 182 16.52 -4.40 -13.64
N ARG A 183 15.88 -3.82 -12.61
CA ARG A 183 14.68 -4.41 -12.01
C ARG A 183 13.47 -4.32 -12.93
N ARG A 184 12.66 -5.38 -12.89
CA ARG A 184 11.34 -5.44 -13.54
C ARG A 184 10.26 -5.70 -12.49
N PHE A 185 9.08 -5.15 -12.71
CA PHE A 185 7.87 -5.49 -11.97
C PHE A 185 7.18 -6.67 -12.67
N ASN A 186 6.74 -7.64 -11.90
CA ASN A 186 5.97 -8.81 -12.36
C ASN A 186 4.56 -8.71 -11.81
#